data_289d1e722c6228c5fe3e6054961abd9c
#
_entry.id   289d1e722c6228c5fe3e6054961abd9c
#
_cell.length_a   1.000
_cell.length_b   1.000
_cell.length_c   1.000
_cell.angle_alpha   90.00
_cell.angle_beta   90.00
_cell.angle_gamma   90.00
#
_symmetry.space_group_name_H-M   'P 1'
#
loop_
_entity.id
_entity.type
_entity.pdbx_description
1 polymer ?
#
loop_
_entity_poly.entity_id
_entity_poly.type
_entity_poly.pdbx_seq_one_letter_code
_entity_poly.pdbx_strand_id
1 'polypeptide(L)'
;MEAAERRVISVIVINEASVLSRITDLFSGRGYNITSLTVAPIPESRYSRLTIVTSGSVRVIEQITKQLHKLIPVLKVIEHADLVEKEMALVKFPITENLADISALCSAYNGNIVNVSEEVIITMVADEPKRVDYFLSAIKRFHPKEIVRSGAVALER
;
A
#
# COMPACT_ATOMS: atom_id res chain seq x y z
N MET A 1 -25.11 -3.44 13.30
CA MET A 1 -23.90 -3.84 12.52
C MET A 1 -22.80 -2.87 12.84
N GLU A 2 -21.71 -3.37 13.40
CA GLU A 2 -20.51 -2.54 13.53
C GLU A 2 -19.97 -2.16 12.15
N ALA A 3 -19.66 -0.88 11.97
CA ALA A 3 -19.06 -0.40 10.74
C ALA A 3 -17.68 -1.04 10.55
N ALA A 4 -17.36 -1.46 9.34
CA ALA A 4 -16.03 -1.91 9.00
C ALA A 4 -15.07 -0.73 9.00
N GLU A 5 -14.02 -0.80 9.80
CA GLU A 5 -12.99 0.22 9.90
C GLU A 5 -11.74 -0.24 9.16
N ARG A 6 -11.13 0.69 8.42
CA ARG A 6 -9.82 0.48 7.81
C ARG A 6 -8.74 0.61 8.85
N ARG A 7 -7.85 -0.37 8.90
CA ARG A 7 -6.71 -0.38 9.84
C ARG A 7 -5.41 -0.68 9.10
N VAL A 8 -4.35 -0.07 9.59
CA VAL A 8 -2.98 -0.30 9.14
C VAL A 8 -2.21 -0.99 10.26
N ILE A 9 -1.70 -2.17 9.96
CA ILE A 9 -0.97 -3.01 10.91
C ILE A 9 0.43 -3.26 10.36
N SER A 10 1.45 -2.92 11.12
CA SER A 10 2.83 -3.29 10.80
C SER A 10 3.24 -4.53 11.59
N VAL A 11 3.86 -5.48 10.93
CA VAL A 11 4.35 -6.71 11.53
C VAL A 11 5.84 -6.83 11.28
N ILE A 12 6.60 -6.93 12.34
CA ILE A 12 8.04 -7.18 12.28
C ILE A 12 8.28 -8.67 12.45
N VAL A 13 8.92 -9.27 11.48
CA VAL A 13 9.12 -10.72 11.39
C VAL A 13 10.59 -11.06 11.11
N ILE A 14 10.97 -12.31 11.42
CA ILE A 14 12.24 -12.84 10.95
C ILE A 14 12.18 -12.98 9.43
N ASN A 15 13.22 -12.52 8.74
CA ASN A 15 13.31 -12.58 7.28
C ASN A 15 13.61 -14.02 6.80
N GLU A 16 12.57 -14.83 6.77
CA GLU A 16 12.60 -16.23 6.30
C GLU A 16 11.54 -16.44 5.22
N ALA A 17 11.81 -17.32 4.29
CA ALA A 17 10.97 -17.55 3.12
C ALA A 17 9.51 -17.97 3.44
N SER A 18 9.29 -18.67 4.54
CA SER A 18 7.97 -19.20 4.90
C SER A 18 7.06 -18.24 5.67
N VAL A 19 7.60 -17.11 6.15
CA VAL A 19 6.87 -16.23 7.07
C VAL A 19 5.70 -15.52 6.39
N LEU A 20 5.92 -15.00 5.18
CA LEU A 20 4.87 -14.34 4.41
C LEU A 20 3.70 -15.30 4.15
N SER A 21 3.99 -16.53 3.76
CA SER A 21 2.98 -17.56 3.54
C SER A 21 2.15 -17.82 4.80
N ARG A 22 2.79 -17.97 5.95
CA ARG A 22 2.09 -18.19 7.23
C ARG A 22 1.14 -17.04 7.59
N ILE A 23 1.56 -15.79 7.35
CA ILE A 23 0.73 -14.62 7.63
C ILE A 23 -0.46 -14.55 6.68
N THR A 24 -0.23 -14.75 5.38
CA THR A 24 -1.31 -14.74 4.39
C THR A 24 -2.29 -15.90 4.61
N ASP A 25 -1.81 -17.07 4.99
CA ASP A 25 -2.64 -18.23 5.31
C ASP A 25 -3.52 -17.97 6.55
N LEU A 26 -3.01 -17.26 7.55
CA LEU A 26 -3.79 -16.86 8.71
C LEU A 26 -4.98 -15.97 8.33
N PHE A 27 -4.77 -14.99 7.48
CA PHE A 27 -5.84 -14.12 6.98
C PHE A 27 -6.84 -14.91 6.13
N SER A 28 -6.35 -15.68 5.18
CA SER A 28 -7.17 -16.49 4.28
C SER A 28 -8.00 -17.53 5.03
N GLY A 29 -7.39 -18.27 5.94
CA GLY A 29 -8.04 -19.33 6.70
C GLY A 29 -9.15 -18.84 7.64
N ARG A 30 -9.13 -17.57 8.04
CA ARG A 30 -10.13 -16.95 8.91
C ARG A 30 -11.08 -16.00 8.18
N GLY A 31 -10.95 -15.89 6.86
CA GLY A 31 -11.77 -15.00 6.06
C GLY A 31 -11.53 -13.52 6.31
N TYR A 32 -10.36 -13.14 6.82
CA TYR A 32 -9.98 -11.76 6.99
C TYR A 32 -9.56 -11.15 5.65
N ASN A 33 -9.93 -9.89 5.42
CA ASN A 33 -9.61 -9.20 4.17
C ASN A 33 -8.27 -8.47 4.24
N ILE A 34 -7.43 -8.65 3.22
CA ILE A 34 -6.23 -7.85 3.00
C ILE A 34 -6.49 -6.91 1.82
N THR A 35 -6.53 -5.62 2.08
CA THR A 35 -6.69 -4.59 1.05
C THR A 35 -5.37 -4.31 0.34
N SER A 36 -4.28 -4.22 1.10
CA SER A 36 -2.93 -4.11 0.55
C SER A 36 -1.91 -4.75 1.48
N LEU A 37 -0.81 -5.19 0.90
CA LEU A 37 0.30 -5.82 1.60
C LEU A 37 1.61 -5.33 1.00
N THR A 38 2.47 -4.79 1.84
CA THR A 38 3.82 -4.39 1.48
C THR A 38 4.80 -5.09 2.39
N VAL A 39 5.85 -5.67 1.83
CA VAL A 39 6.89 -6.35 2.60
C VAL A 39 8.27 -5.99 2.08
N ALA A 40 9.17 -5.69 2.97
CA ALA A 40 10.57 -5.45 2.64
C ALA A 40 11.47 -5.78 3.85
N PRO A 41 12.72 -6.20 3.61
CA PRO A 41 13.71 -6.33 4.67
C PRO A 41 13.97 -4.98 5.34
N ILE A 42 14.13 -5.02 6.67
CA ILE A 42 14.60 -3.85 7.40
C ILE A 42 16.11 -3.73 7.17
N PRO A 43 16.60 -2.55 6.71
CA PRO A 43 18.03 -2.37 6.45
C PRO A 43 18.91 -2.77 7.62
N GLU A 44 20.03 -3.43 7.32
CA GLU A 44 21.04 -3.84 8.30
C GLU A 44 20.53 -4.73 9.44
N SER A 45 19.48 -5.49 9.18
CA SER A 45 18.88 -6.40 10.16
C SER A 45 18.50 -7.74 9.53
N ARG A 46 18.20 -8.72 10.39
CA ARG A 46 17.66 -10.02 9.99
C ARG A 46 16.13 -10.06 9.96
N TYR A 47 15.49 -8.90 10.10
CA TYR A 47 14.04 -8.78 10.15
C TYR A 47 13.49 -8.19 8.86
N SER A 48 12.22 -8.48 8.59
CA SER A 48 11.41 -7.82 7.57
C SER A 48 10.21 -7.13 8.20
N ARG A 49 9.74 -6.08 7.55
CA ARG A 49 8.53 -5.37 7.95
C ARG A 49 7.45 -5.61 6.90
N LEU A 50 6.30 -6.09 7.37
CA LEU A 50 5.08 -6.13 6.58
C LEU A 50 4.19 -4.96 7.01
N THR A 51 3.60 -4.28 6.04
CA THR A 51 2.54 -3.30 6.28
C THR A 51 1.27 -3.84 5.67
N ILE A 52 0.31 -4.17 6.50
CA ILE A 52 -0.96 -4.79 6.11
C ILE A 52 -2.07 -3.78 6.29
N VAL A 53 -2.82 -3.52 5.24
CA VAL A 53 -4.06 -2.75 5.30
C VAL A 53 -5.22 -3.73 5.25
N THR A 54 -6.05 -3.70 6.28
CA THR A 54 -7.21 -4.57 6.42
C THR A 54 -8.43 -3.75 6.82
N SER A 55 -9.60 -4.32 6.66
CA SER A 55 -10.87 -3.71 7.10
C SER A 55 -11.70 -4.74 7.84
N GLY A 56 -12.33 -4.31 8.93
CA GLY A 56 -13.17 -5.15 9.74
C GLY A 56 -13.73 -4.40 10.93
N SER A 57 -14.58 -5.06 11.72
CA SER A 57 -15.03 -4.52 12.99
C SER A 57 -13.87 -4.46 14.00
N VAL A 58 -14.00 -3.66 15.03
CA VAL A 58 -13.01 -3.58 16.13
C VAL A 58 -12.66 -4.96 16.66
N ARG A 59 -13.67 -5.80 16.85
CA ARG A 59 -13.50 -7.18 17.33
C ARG A 59 -12.65 -8.03 16.37
N VAL A 60 -12.89 -7.91 15.06
CA VAL A 60 -12.13 -8.64 14.05
C VAL A 60 -10.67 -8.18 14.04
N ILE A 61 -10.42 -6.87 14.14
CA ILE A 61 -9.07 -6.31 14.19
C ILE A 61 -8.32 -6.80 15.43
N GLU A 62 -8.97 -6.83 16.59
CA GLU A 62 -8.37 -7.39 17.81
C GLU A 62 -8.01 -8.87 17.65
N GLN A 63 -8.87 -9.66 17.01
CA GLN A 63 -8.60 -11.06 16.73
C GLN A 63 -7.39 -11.24 15.81
N ILE A 64 -7.30 -10.43 14.74
CA ILE A 64 -6.16 -10.43 13.82
C ILE A 64 -4.87 -10.16 14.58
N THR A 65 -4.83 -9.11 15.38
CA THR A 65 -3.66 -8.73 16.17
C THR A 65 -3.22 -9.84 17.12
N LYS A 66 -4.16 -10.44 17.85
CA LYS A 66 -3.90 -11.55 18.75
C LYS A 66 -3.33 -12.78 18.03
N GLN A 67 -3.90 -13.13 16.87
CA GLN A 67 -3.44 -14.27 16.08
C GLN A 67 -2.05 -14.05 15.48
N LEU A 68 -1.74 -12.84 15.05
CA LEU A 68 -0.41 -12.48 14.56
C LEU A 68 0.65 -12.63 15.66
N HIS A 69 0.35 -12.20 16.88
CA HIS A 69 1.26 -12.35 18.03
C HIS A 69 1.58 -13.80 18.37
N LYS A 70 0.71 -14.74 18.04
CA LYS A 70 0.93 -16.18 18.30
C LYS A 70 1.85 -16.86 17.32
N LEU A 71 2.15 -16.24 16.18
CA LEU A 71 3.07 -16.79 15.20
C LEU A 71 4.50 -16.65 15.70
N ILE A 72 5.22 -17.76 15.78
CA ILE A 72 6.61 -17.79 16.29
C ILE A 72 7.54 -16.81 15.56
N PRO A 73 7.51 -16.70 14.21
CA PRO A 73 8.39 -15.78 13.48
C PRO A 73 8.06 -14.30 13.69
N VAL A 74 6.93 -13.97 14.31
CA VAL A 74 6.50 -12.59 14.55
C VAL A 74 7.16 -12.06 15.81
N LEU A 75 7.97 -11.01 15.63
CA LEU A 75 8.64 -10.34 16.73
C LEU A 75 7.76 -9.26 17.37
N LYS A 76 7.06 -8.49 16.55
CA LYS A 76 6.26 -7.35 16.98
C LYS A 76 5.09 -7.11 16.04
N VAL A 77 3.95 -6.72 16.61
CA VAL A 77 2.77 -6.26 15.88
C VAL A 77 2.46 -4.85 16.35
N ILE A 78 2.34 -3.91 15.41
CA ILE A 78 2.06 -2.50 15.68
C ILE A 78 0.75 -2.14 14.98
N GLU A 79 -0.26 -1.79 15.76
CA GLU A 79 -1.48 -1.18 15.25
C GLU A 79 -1.31 0.33 15.28
N HIS A 80 -1.35 0.95 14.11
CA HIS A 80 -1.05 2.37 13.98
C HIS A 80 -2.27 3.25 14.33
N ALA A 81 -2.11 4.15 15.29
CA ALA A 81 -3.10 5.13 15.68
C ALA A 81 -2.81 6.52 15.06
N ASP A 82 -1.57 7.01 15.16
CA ASP A 82 -1.10 8.25 14.56
C ASP A 82 0.10 7.95 13.66
N LEU A 83 -0.10 8.04 12.36
CA LEU A 83 0.88 7.55 11.39
C LEU A 83 1.04 8.47 10.19
N VAL A 84 2.20 8.37 9.57
CA VAL A 84 2.42 8.80 8.20
C VAL A 84 2.27 7.59 7.30
N GLU A 85 1.36 7.65 6.36
CA GLU A 85 1.07 6.57 5.43
C GLU A 85 1.23 7.08 3.99
N LYS A 86 1.97 6.35 3.18
CA LYS A 86 2.20 6.67 1.77
C LYS A 86 2.08 5.42 0.92
N GLU A 87 1.65 5.62 -0.31
CA GLU A 87 1.70 4.61 -1.36
C GLU A 87 2.08 5.24 -2.69
N MET A 88 2.47 4.44 -3.65
CA MET A 88 2.89 4.88 -4.98
C MET A 88 1.93 4.37 -6.03
N ALA A 89 1.70 5.17 -7.07
CA ALA A 89 1.07 4.75 -8.31
C ALA A 89 1.94 5.11 -9.50
N LEU A 90 2.09 4.18 -10.43
CA LEU A 90 2.66 4.40 -11.74
C LEU A 90 1.53 4.35 -12.77
N VAL A 91 1.47 5.32 -13.66
CA VAL A 91 0.43 5.39 -14.69
C VAL A 91 1.07 5.62 -16.05
N LYS A 92 0.64 4.82 -17.01
CA LYS A 92 1.06 4.90 -18.40
C LYS A 92 -0.03 5.55 -19.25
N PHE A 93 0.33 6.60 -19.97
CA PHE A 93 -0.57 7.30 -20.90
C PHE A 93 -0.06 7.18 -22.34
N PRO A 94 -0.95 7.28 -23.35
CA PRO A 94 -0.52 7.43 -24.72
C PRO A 94 0.22 8.77 -24.91
N ILE A 95 1.26 8.79 -25.75
CA ILE A 95 2.03 10.01 -26.03
C ILE A 95 1.19 11.11 -26.71
N THR A 96 0.05 10.76 -27.24
CA THR A 96 -0.89 11.71 -27.86
C THR A 96 -1.60 12.63 -26.87
N GLU A 97 -1.55 12.29 -25.58
CA GLU A 97 -2.15 13.13 -24.52
C GLU A 97 -1.29 14.38 -24.24
N ASN A 98 -1.91 15.40 -23.65
CA ASN A 98 -1.25 16.65 -23.32
C ASN A 98 -0.26 16.48 -22.17
N LEU A 99 1.03 16.51 -22.49
CA LEU A 99 2.11 16.32 -21.53
C LEU A 99 2.12 17.40 -20.44
N ALA A 100 1.84 18.65 -20.78
CA ALA A 100 1.84 19.76 -19.84
C ALA A 100 0.73 19.62 -18.80
N ASP A 101 -0.46 19.22 -19.22
CA ASP A 101 -1.62 19.02 -18.33
C ASP A 101 -1.37 17.84 -17.39
N ILE A 102 -0.83 16.73 -17.90
CA ILE A 102 -0.44 15.57 -17.09
C ILE A 102 0.62 15.96 -16.07
N SER A 103 1.64 16.70 -16.48
CA SER A 103 2.71 17.18 -15.59
C SER A 103 2.18 18.06 -14.47
N ALA A 104 1.31 19.01 -14.80
CA ALA A 104 0.69 19.89 -13.82
C ALA A 104 -0.15 19.12 -12.80
N LEU A 105 -0.93 18.15 -13.26
CA LEU A 105 -1.74 17.31 -12.39
C LEU A 105 -0.88 16.45 -11.46
N CYS A 106 0.18 15.82 -11.98
CA CYS A 106 1.13 15.06 -11.16
C CYS A 106 1.74 15.91 -10.04
N SER A 107 2.15 17.15 -10.36
CA SER A 107 2.74 18.07 -9.39
C SER A 107 1.79 18.39 -8.24
N ALA A 108 0.49 18.46 -8.50
CA ALA A 108 -0.52 18.71 -7.47
C ALA A 108 -0.66 17.54 -6.47
N TYR A 109 -0.19 16.34 -6.82
CA TYR A 109 -0.28 15.11 -6.01
C TYR A 109 1.10 14.53 -5.66
N ASN A 110 2.11 15.38 -5.50
CA ASN A 110 3.47 14.98 -5.16
C ASN A 110 4.06 13.97 -6.15
N GLY A 111 3.82 14.20 -7.42
CA GLY A 111 4.27 13.32 -8.49
C GLY A 111 5.00 14.05 -9.60
N ASN A 112 5.50 13.27 -10.52
CA ASN A 112 6.22 13.76 -11.68
C ASN A 112 6.18 12.75 -12.84
N ILE A 113 6.57 13.22 -14.01
CA ILE A 113 6.78 12.36 -15.17
C ILE A 113 8.14 11.68 -15.01
N VAL A 114 8.17 10.35 -15.09
CA VAL A 114 9.38 9.54 -14.90
C VAL A 114 9.92 8.94 -16.20
N ASN A 115 9.10 8.88 -17.24
CA ASN A 115 9.51 8.41 -18.55
C ASN A 115 8.66 9.04 -19.64
N VAL A 116 9.30 9.46 -20.73
CA VAL A 116 8.65 9.87 -21.96
C VAL A 116 9.35 9.18 -23.12
N SER A 117 8.61 8.46 -23.93
CA SER A 117 9.11 7.81 -25.14
C SER A 117 8.29 8.27 -26.37
N GLU A 118 8.56 7.68 -27.52
CA GLU A 118 7.81 7.98 -28.74
C GLU A 118 6.36 7.50 -28.66
N GLU A 119 6.05 6.56 -27.77
CA GLU A 119 4.72 5.92 -27.68
C GLU A 119 3.97 6.24 -26.40
N VAL A 120 4.68 6.44 -25.29
CA VAL A 120 4.06 6.53 -23.98
C VAL A 120 4.67 7.61 -23.07
N ILE A 121 3.83 8.07 -22.14
CA ILE A 121 4.22 8.90 -21.00
C ILE A 121 3.97 8.06 -19.73
N ILE A 122 4.97 7.94 -18.87
CA ILE A 122 4.81 7.26 -17.58
C ILE A 122 5.00 8.26 -16.46
N THR A 123 4.05 8.27 -15.54
CA THR A 123 4.04 9.14 -14.36
C THR A 123 4.17 8.33 -13.08
N MET A 124 4.68 8.98 -12.05
CA MET A 124 4.75 8.42 -10.69
C MET A 124 4.16 9.43 -9.71
N VAL A 125 3.29 8.95 -8.82
CA VAL A 125 2.73 9.72 -7.71
C VAL A 125 2.95 8.94 -6.44
N ALA A 126 3.44 9.61 -5.39
CA ALA A 126 3.60 9.00 -4.06
C ALA A 126 2.99 9.96 -3.02
N ASP A 127 1.89 9.54 -2.43
CA ASP A 127 1.13 10.37 -1.50
C ASP A 127 0.27 9.50 -0.58
N GLU A 128 -0.49 10.14 0.30
CA GLU A 128 -1.47 9.44 1.12
C GLU A 128 -2.46 8.64 0.23
N PRO A 129 -2.91 7.45 0.66
CA PRO A 129 -3.76 6.60 -0.16
C PRO A 129 -4.99 7.30 -0.74
N LYS A 130 -5.64 8.16 0.04
CA LYS A 130 -6.80 8.92 -0.39
C LYS A 130 -6.48 9.92 -1.49
N ARG A 131 -5.33 10.56 -1.42
CA ARG A 131 -4.86 11.48 -2.46
C ARG A 131 -4.48 10.74 -3.74
N VAL A 132 -3.91 9.54 -3.61
CA VAL A 132 -3.67 8.65 -4.76
C VAL A 132 -5.00 8.28 -5.42
N ASP A 133 -6.04 7.97 -4.64
CA ASP A 133 -7.39 7.72 -5.18
C ASP A 133 -7.92 8.91 -5.97
N TYR A 134 -7.77 10.12 -5.45
CA TYR A 134 -8.18 11.34 -6.16
C TYR A 134 -7.40 11.55 -7.44
N PHE A 135 -6.09 11.34 -7.42
CA PHE A 135 -5.27 11.40 -8.62
C PHE A 135 -5.73 10.40 -9.68
N LEU A 136 -5.93 9.14 -9.29
CA LEU A 136 -6.39 8.10 -10.22
C LEU A 136 -7.77 8.38 -10.81
N SER A 137 -8.64 9.06 -10.07
CA SER A 137 -9.92 9.55 -10.60
C SER A 137 -9.74 10.71 -11.59
N ALA A 138 -8.86 11.65 -11.27
CA ALA A 138 -8.62 12.84 -12.08
C ALA A 138 -7.98 12.53 -13.43
N ILE A 139 -7.13 11.50 -13.50
CA ILE A 139 -6.41 11.14 -14.73
C ILE A 139 -7.23 10.35 -15.74
N LYS A 140 -8.43 9.92 -15.40
CA LYS A 140 -9.28 9.12 -16.31
C LYS A 140 -9.52 9.81 -17.64
N ARG A 141 -9.63 11.12 -17.67
CA ARG A 141 -9.82 11.93 -18.89
C ARG A 141 -8.64 11.88 -19.85
N PHE A 142 -7.46 11.46 -19.40
CA PHE A 142 -6.26 11.32 -20.22
C PHE A 142 -6.06 9.90 -20.78
N HIS A 143 -7.07 9.06 -20.70
CA HIS A 143 -7.09 7.71 -21.29
C HIS A 143 -5.89 6.83 -20.88
N PRO A 144 -5.67 6.63 -19.56
CA PRO A 144 -4.54 5.81 -19.10
C PRO A 144 -4.62 4.40 -19.68
N LYS A 145 -3.48 3.90 -20.15
CA LYS A 145 -3.36 2.54 -20.71
C LYS A 145 -3.17 1.49 -19.64
N GLU A 146 -2.45 1.84 -18.57
CA GLU A 146 -2.09 0.91 -17.49
C GLU A 146 -1.87 1.68 -16.20
N ILE A 147 -2.33 1.12 -15.10
CA ILE A 147 -2.15 1.66 -13.75
C ILE A 147 -1.58 0.56 -12.87
N VAL A 148 -0.46 0.87 -12.21
CA VAL A 148 0.14 -0.01 -11.20
C VAL A 148 0.16 0.74 -9.89
N ARG A 149 -0.35 0.11 -8.84
CA ARG A 149 -0.42 0.70 -7.50
C ARG A 149 0.33 -0.19 -6.51
N SER A 150 1.19 0.40 -5.70
CA SER A 150 1.86 -0.30 -4.62
C SER A 150 0.93 -0.51 -3.43
N GLY A 151 1.36 -1.32 -2.47
CA GLY A 151 0.77 -1.29 -1.14
C GLY A 151 1.22 -0.06 -0.35
N ALA A 152 0.56 0.20 0.76
CA ALA A 152 0.91 1.26 1.68
C ALA A 152 2.16 0.93 2.49
N VAL A 153 2.98 1.94 2.78
CA VAL A 153 3.98 1.92 3.84
C VAL A 153 3.57 2.92 4.91
N ALA A 154 3.83 2.59 6.16
CA ALA A 154 3.40 3.40 7.28
C ALA A 154 4.45 3.46 8.38
N LEU A 155 4.53 4.61 9.02
CA LEU A 155 5.42 4.88 10.14
C LEU A 155 4.69 5.73 11.17
N GLU A 156 4.79 5.37 12.43
CA GLU A 156 4.26 6.18 13.53
C GLU A 156 5.04 7.50 13.69
N ARG A 157 4.32 8.56 14.06
CA ARG A 157 4.93 9.84 14.41
C ARG A 157 5.54 9.81 15.80
#